data_562a59d1c18f6a1b6577e6cc52307cc5
#
_entry.id   562a59d1c18f6a1b6577e6cc52307cc5
#
_cell.length_a   1.000
_cell.length_b   1.000
_cell.length_c   1.000
_cell.angle_alpha   90.00
_cell.angle_beta   90.00
_cell.angle_gamma   90.00
#
_symmetry.space_group_name_H-M   'P 1'
#
loop_
_entity.id
_entity.type
_entity.pdbx_description
1 polymer ?
#
loop_
_entity_poly.entity_id
_entity_poly.type
_entity_poly.pdbx_seq_one_letter_code
_entity_poly.pdbx_strand_id
1 'polypeptide(L)'
;MPMPWKPSKRKGTMPSATATDPVARMESMLLTPLKAKPDEPVPPMPWRGKRSRGGGYAALMPTIDEFFGTSNQVCGGFWPFGTDMALPAEGVPVGRSLMTGAGVCCDPISWFKAGIIKQPSMFLLGLPAIGKSTFVRREVLGLSALGMNAIIPGDLKPDYASLVNMLGGQVIRLGAGIGVVNPLDPGDLHYALQRLEGKARKDLTDYYNDTRAALMEVLLTIMRTGRENDTDAGARGVTARESDILSVAVRVLHDRHGDDPQPPVIADLRDLLREGPDEVRMAAVWDDPENDELYRAQVRGLLADLHGFSNRMTKFGRLFGDQTTARIDLSRPVDFDIS
;
A
#
# COMPACT_ATOMS: atom_id res chain seq x y z
N MET A 1 -47.16 -38.89 28.46
CA MET A 1 -45.78 -38.87 29.04
C MET A 1 -44.81 -38.67 27.88
N PRO A 2 -44.09 -37.56 27.80
CA PRO A 2 -43.03 -37.36 26.81
C PRO A 2 -41.72 -37.86 27.36
N MET A 3 -40.98 -38.64 26.57
CA MET A 3 -39.62 -39.10 26.93
C MET A 3 -38.62 -37.96 26.93
N PRO A 4 -37.66 -37.94 27.86
CA PRO A 4 -36.65 -36.91 27.92
C PRO A 4 -35.57 -37.15 26.86
N TRP A 5 -35.26 -36.08 26.11
CA TRP A 5 -34.15 -36.00 25.16
C TRP A 5 -32.79 -36.11 25.89
N LYS A 6 -31.96 -37.10 25.51
CA LYS A 6 -30.59 -37.25 26.01
C LYS A 6 -29.61 -36.60 24.99
N PRO A 7 -28.79 -35.63 25.40
CA PRO A 7 -27.78 -35.11 24.51
C PRO A 7 -26.64 -36.12 24.29
N SER A 8 -26.37 -36.46 23.05
CA SER A 8 -25.24 -37.28 22.64
C SER A 8 -23.94 -36.48 22.83
N LYS A 9 -23.10 -36.92 23.76
CA LYS A 9 -21.72 -36.43 23.90
C LYS A 9 -20.85 -36.99 22.81
N ARG A 10 -20.72 -36.27 21.69
CA ARG A 10 -19.62 -36.47 20.79
C ARG A 10 -18.38 -35.75 21.35
N LYS A 11 -17.44 -36.53 21.88
CA LYS A 11 -16.07 -36.07 22.11
C LYS A 11 -15.39 -35.88 20.78
N GLY A 12 -15.41 -34.66 20.27
CA GLY A 12 -14.48 -34.22 19.22
C GLY A 12 -13.16 -33.89 19.88
N THR A 13 -12.16 -34.73 19.76
CA THR A 13 -10.78 -34.39 20.03
C THR A 13 -10.39 -33.31 19.03
N MET A 14 -10.15 -32.10 19.51
CA MET A 14 -9.47 -31.07 18.74
C MET A 14 -8.03 -31.54 18.45
N PRO A 15 -7.58 -31.50 17.19
CA PRO A 15 -6.16 -31.67 16.93
C PRO A 15 -5.42 -30.49 17.53
N SER A 16 -4.38 -30.76 18.31
CA SER A 16 -3.45 -29.77 18.85
C SER A 16 -2.75 -29.09 17.67
N ALA A 17 -3.17 -27.89 17.36
CA ALA A 17 -2.46 -27.06 16.40
C ALA A 17 -1.18 -26.57 17.06
N THR A 18 -0.05 -27.13 16.71
CA THR A 18 1.26 -26.54 16.92
C THR A 18 1.31 -25.22 16.15
N ALA A 19 1.41 -24.14 16.92
CA ALA A 19 1.36 -22.77 16.44
C ALA A 19 2.69 -22.40 15.77
N THR A 20 2.84 -22.64 14.48
CA THR A 20 4.06 -22.23 13.78
C THR A 20 3.85 -21.77 12.33
N ASP A 21 2.64 -21.83 11.81
CA ASP A 21 2.40 -21.33 10.45
C ASP A 21 1.14 -20.45 10.40
N PRO A 22 1.30 -19.11 10.38
CA PRO A 22 0.20 -18.18 10.29
C PRO A 22 -0.59 -18.32 8.97
N VAL A 23 0.04 -18.78 7.90
CA VAL A 23 -0.60 -18.99 6.59
C VAL A 23 -1.55 -20.18 6.66
N ALA A 24 -1.14 -21.30 7.27
CA ALA A 24 -1.99 -22.48 7.46
C ALA A 24 -3.21 -22.18 8.37
N ARG A 25 -3.04 -21.29 9.35
CA ARG A 25 -4.13 -20.84 10.22
C ARG A 25 -5.14 -19.95 9.48
N MET A 26 -4.64 -19.13 8.57
CA MET A 26 -5.47 -18.25 7.72
C MET A 26 -6.19 -19.03 6.64
N GLU A 27 -5.54 -20.02 6.03
CA GLU A 27 -6.19 -20.96 5.11
C GLU A 27 -7.30 -21.76 5.79
N SER A 28 -7.09 -22.20 7.04
CA SER A 28 -8.15 -22.89 7.77
C SER A 28 -9.34 -21.98 8.11
N MET A 29 -9.12 -20.69 8.35
CA MET A 29 -10.19 -19.71 8.61
C MET A 29 -10.93 -19.28 7.35
N LEU A 30 -10.24 -19.16 6.21
CA LEU A 30 -10.82 -18.70 4.95
C LEU A 30 -11.45 -19.85 4.13
N LEU A 31 -10.89 -21.05 4.22
CA LEU A 31 -11.34 -22.21 3.41
C LEU A 31 -12.42 -23.04 4.11
N THR A 32 -12.57 -22.94 5.43
CA THR A 32 -13.59 -23.71 6.15
C THR A 32 -15.03 -23.36 5.76
N PRO A 33 -15.39 -22.10 5.43
CA PRO A 33 -16.71 -21.77 4.91
C PRO A 33 -16.92 -22.15 3.43
N LEU A 34 -15.85 -22.28 2.65
CA LEU A 34 -15.93 -22.54 1.19
C LEU A 34 -15.92 -24.03 0.84
N LYS A 35 -15.67 -24.91 1.81
CA LYS A 35 -15.78 -26.37 1.66
C LYS A 35 -17.14 -26.92 2.10
N ALA A 36 -18.21 -26.16 1.97
CA ALA A 36 -19.54 -26.75 1.96
C ALA A 36 -19.57 -27.74 0.82
N LYS A 37 -19.71 -29.04 1.13
CA LYS A 37 -19.86 -30.08 0.12
C LYS A 37 -21.05 -29.69 -0.76
N PRO A 38 -20.94 -29.71 -2.10
CA PRO A 38 -22.01 -29.30 -2.99
C PRO A 38 -23.31 -30.10 -2.84
N ASP A 39 -23.30 -31.19 -2.11
CA ASP A 39 -24.45 -32.09 -1.93
C ASP A 39 -25.07 -32.10 -0.52
N GLU A 40 -24.60 -31.24 0.40
CA GLU A 40 -25.33 -31.12 1.66
C GLU A 40 -26.54 -30.21 1.46
N PRO A 41 -27.77 -30.74 1.65
CA PRO A 41 -28.98 -29.90 1.56
C PRO A 41 -28.87 -28.81 2.61
N VAL A 42 -28.89 -27.56 2.16
CA VAL A 42 -28.89 -26.38 3.05
C VAL A 42 -30.06 -26.57 4.02
N PRO A 43 -29.85 -26.65 5.33
CA PRO A 43 -30.90 -26.85 6.28
C PRO A 43 -31.90 -25.72 6.12
N PRO A 44 -33.22 -26.03 6.05
CA PRO A 44 -34.24 -25.00 5.88
C PRO A 44 -34.11 -24.00 7.04
N MET A 45 -34.00 -22.72 6.70
CA MET A 45 -33.92 -21.68 7.72
C MET A 45 -35.11 -21.75 8.66
N PRO A 46 -34.93 -21.92 9.98
CA PRO A 46 -36.01 -22.30 10.91
C PRO A 46 -37.12 -21.26 11.08
N TRP A 47 -36.94 -20.05 10.53
CA TRP A 47 -37.93 -18.97 10.56
C TRP A 47 -38.70 -18.80 9.21
N ARG A 48 -38.31 -19.53 8.17
CA ARG A 48 -39.01 -19.48 6.87
C ARG A 48 -40.05 -20.57 6.76
N GLY A 49 -41.25 -20.15 6.90
CA GLY A 49 -42.42 -20.92 6.46
C GLY A 49 -42.92 -21.98 7.45
N LYS A 50 -43.94 -21.65 8.20
CA LYS A 50 -44.83 -22.68 8.75
C LYS A 50 -45.61 -23.29 7.58
N ARG A 51 -45.53 -24.59 7.50
CA ARG A 51 -46.37 -25.37 6.58
C ARG A 51 -47.86 -25.09 6.91
N SER A 52 -48.56 -24.38 6.05
CA SER A 52 -50.01 -24.23 6.22
C SER A 52 -50.71 -25.50 5.78
N ARG A 53 -51.77 -25.92 6.51
CA ARG A 53 -52.58 -27.04 6.12
C ARG A 53 -53.21 -26.74 4.74
N GLY A 54 -52.80 -27.53 3.73
CA GLY A 54 -53.41 -27.49 2.39
C GLY A 54 -52.71 -26.58 1.35
N GLY A 55 -51.57 -25.99 1.62
CA GLY A 55 -50.86 -25.14 0.67
C GLY A 55 -49.37 -25.42 0.61
N GLY A 56 -48.72 -25.05 -0.47
CA GLY A 56 -47.29 -25.04 -0.62
C GLY A 56 -46.61 -24.08 0.38
N TYR A 57 -45.32 -24.11 0.40
CA TYR A 57 -44.55 -23.19 1.23
C TYR A 57 -44.78 -21.74 0.82
N ALA A 58 -45.36 -20.93 1.70
CA ALA A 58 -45.50 -19.48 1.50
C ALA A 58 -44.14 -18.76 1.40
N ALA A 59 -43.04 -19.50 1.54
CA ALA A 59 -41.68 -19.00 1.58
C ALA A 59 -40.99 -18.92 0.21
N LEU A 60 -41.72 -19.23 -0.88
CA LEU A 60 -41.19 -19.12 -2.25
C LEU A 60 -41.37 -17.71 -2.84
N MET A 61 -42.06 -16.82 -2.18
CA MET A 61 -41.99 -15.40 -2.56
C MET A 61 -40.71 -14.82 -1.97
N PRO A 62 -39.74 -14.42 -2.80
CA PRO A 62 -38.66 -13.58 -2.32
C PRO A 62 -39.26 -12.36 -1.67
N THR A 63 -38.87 -12.05 -0.43
CA THR A 63 -39.15 -10.75 0.18
C THR A 63 -38.69 -9.71 -0.81
N ILE A 64 -39.62 -8.92 -1.35
CA ILE A 64 -39.26 -7.78 -2.17
C ILE A 64 -38.52 -6.83 -1.23
N ASP A 65 -37.23 -6.71 -1.42
CA ASP A 65 -36.44 -5.73 -0.68
C ASP A 65 -36.97 -4.33 -0.99
N GLU A 66 -36.95 -3.44 0.00
CA GLU A 66 -37.45 -2.08 -0.17
C GLU A 66 -36.74 -1.40 -1.33
N PHE A 67 -37.48 -1.01 -2.34
CA PHE A 67 -36.95 -0.32 -3.51
C PHE A 67 -36.68 1.14 -3.18
N PHE A 68 -35.43 1.46 -2.90
CA PHE A 68 -34.94 2.82 -2.92
C PHE A 68 -34.47 3.17 -4.33
N GLY A 69 -35.38 3.65 -5.17
CA GLY A 69 -35.03 3.88 -6.56
C GLY A 69 -35.76 5.05 -7.19
N THR A 70 -35.23 5.49 -8.33
CA THR A 70 -35.89 6.45 -9.20
C THR A 70 -37.13 5.81 -9.85
N SER A 71 -38.04 6.64 -10.40
CA SER A 71 -39.26 6.20 -11.07
C SER A 71 -39.05 5.11 -12.13
N ASN A 72 -37.88 5.11 -12.79
CA ASN A 72 -37.54 4.10 -13.79
C ASN A 72 -37.27 2.71 -13.18
N GLN A 73 -36.79 2.64 -11.96
CA GLN A 73 -36.59 1.38 -11.25
C GLN A 73 -37.91 0.85 -10.70
N VAL A 74 -38.79 1.74 -10.26
CA VAL A 74 -40.13 1.39 -9.77
C VAL A 74 -41.01 0.79 -10.92
N CYS A 75 -40.93 1.33 -12.11
CA CYS A 75 -41.68 0.81 -13.26
C CYS A 75 -41.26 -0.61 -13.67
N GLY A 76 -39.99 -0.99 -13.43
CA GLY A 76 -39.50 -2.37 -13.64
C GLY A 76 -39.69 -3.28 -12.41
N GLY A 77 -40.03 -2.72 -11.24
CA GLY A 77 -39.86 -3.33 -9.94
C GLY A 77 -40.97 -4.28 -9.49
N PHE A 78 -42.07 -4.38 -10.21
CA PHE A 78 -43.12 -5.37 -9.91
C PHE A 78 -42.87 -6.76 -10.52
N TRP A 79 -41.76 -6.91 -11.25
CA TRP A 79 -41.36 -8.18 -11.81
C TRP A 79 -40.40 -8.93 -10.91
N PRO A 80 -40.81 -10.03 -10.24
CA PRO A 80 -39.94 -10.71 -9.26
C PRO A 80 -38.78 -11.52 -9.89
N PHE A 81 -38.70 -11.54 -11.21
CA PHE A 81 -37.69 -12.30 -11.96
C PHE A 81 -36.62 -11.41 -12.60
N GLY A 82 -36.36 -10.25 -12.01
CA GLY A 82 -35.22 -9.43 -12.41
C GLY A 82 -33.93 -10.19 -12.20
N THR A 83 -33.18 -10.41 -13.28
CA THR A 83 -31.80 -10.88 -13.19
C THR A 83 -30.92 -9.67 -13.16
N ASP A 84 -30.23 -9.49 -12.03
CA ASP A 84 -29.11 -8.55 -11.97
C ASP A 84 -27.95 -9.13 -12.79
N MET A 85 -27.18 -8.27 -13.45
CA MET A 85 -25.93 -8.71 -14.05
C MET A 85 -25.05 -9.19 -12.90
N ALA A 86 -24.75 -10.49 -12.91
CA ALA A 86 -23.79 -11.04 -11.97
C ALA A 86 -22.47 -10.30 -12.16
N LEU A 87 -21.97 -9.67 -11.11
CA LEU A 87 -20.61 -9.18 -11.10
C LEU A 87 -19.65 -10.36 -11.32
N PRO A 88 -18.51 -10.13 -11.98
CA PRO A 88 -17.55 -11.19 -12.21
C PRO A 88 -17.21 -11.90 -10.89
N ALA A 89 -17.14 -13.23 -10.91
CA ALA A 89 -16.72 -14.02 -9.74
C ALA A 89 -15.20 -13.96 -9.53
N GLU A 90 -14.55 -12.96 -10.10
CA GLU A 90 -13.11 -12.75 -10.06
C GLU A 90 -12.73 -11.76 -8.96
N GLY A 91 -11.76 -12.15 -8.14
CA GLY A 91 -11.18 -11.27 -7.12
C GLY A 91 -11.61 -11.59 -5.70
N VAL A 92 -11.33 -10.63 -4.81
CA VAL A 92 -11.62 -10.74 -3.38
C VAL A 92 -13.12 -10.75 -3.12
N PRO A 93 -13.67 -11.74 -2.40
CA PRO A 93 -15.08 -11.75 -2.03
C PRO A 93 -15.36 -10.69 -0.98
N VAL A 94 -16.10 -9.66 -1.37
CA VAL A 94 -16.41 -8.51 -0.49
C VAL A 94 -17.78 -8.60 0.16
N GLY A 95 -18.71 -9.34 -0.42
CA GLY A 95 -20.06 -9.46 0.14
C GLY A 95 -21.04 -10.19 -0.77
N ARG A 96 -22.30 -9.83 -0.63
CA ARG A 96 -23.38 -10.32 -1.48
C ARG A 96 -24.21 -9.16 -1.99
N SER A 97 -24.69 -9.26 -3.22
CA SER A 97 -25.67 -8.34 -3.79
C SER A 97 -26.96 -8.36 -2.95
N LEU A 98 -27.44 -7.21 -2.55
CA LEU A 98 -28.72 -7.09 -1.83
C LEU A 98 -29.89 -7.45 -2.73
N MET A 99 -29.75 -7.27 -4.04
CA MET A 99 -30.83 -7.51 -5.02
C MET A 99 -30.97 -8.99 -5.35
N THR A 100 -29.88 -9.69 -5.58
CA THR A 100 -29.90 -11.08 -6.07
C THR A 100 -29.40 -12.09 -5.05
N GLY A 101 -28.73 -11.65 -3.98
CA GLY A 101 -28.03 -12.52 -3.04
C GLY A 101 -26.77 -13.18 -3.62
N ALA A 102 -26.42 -12.88 -4.87
CA ALA A 102 -25.21 -13.39 -5.50
C ALA A 102 -23.94 -12.87 -4.80
N GLY A 103 -22.89 -13.67 -4.78
CA GLY A 103 -21.59 -13.25 -4.26
C GLY A 103 -21.02 -12.11 -5.09
N VAL A 104 -20.46 -11.11 -4.43
CA VAL A 104 -19.76 -9.98 -5.06
C VAL A 104 -18.28 -10.12 -4.79
N CYS A 105 -17.51 -10.28 -5.86
CA CYS A 105 -16.05 -10.27 -5.83
C CYS A 105 -15.55 -9.00 -6.52
N CYS A 106 -14.56 -8.35 -5.91
CA CYS A 106 -14.04 -7.10 -6.42
C CYS A 106 -12.62 -6.90 -5.90
N ASP A 107 -11.67 -6.75 -6.78
CA ASP A 107 -10.39 -6.14 -6.50
C ASP A 107 -9.73 -5.64 -7.81
N PRO A 108 -8.94 -4.57 -7.76
CA PRO A 108 -8.39 -3.97 -8.96
C PRO A 108 -7.34 -4.86 -9.65
N ILE A 109 -6.65 -5.73 -8.93
CA ILE A 109 -5.55 -6.51 -9.48
C ILE A 109 -6.09 -7.75 -10.22
N SER A 110 -7.02 -8.47 -9.61
CA SER A 110 -7.65 -9.62 -10.27
C SER A 110 -8.47 -9.19 -11.49
N TRP A 111 -9.19 -8.08 -11.40
CA TRP A 111 -9.94 -7.54 -12.53
C TRP A 111 -9.03 -7.07 -13.67
N PHE A 112 -7.87 -6.51 -13.35
CA PHE A 112 -6.87 -6.17 -14.36
C PHE A 112 -6.31 -7.44 -15.03
N LYS A 113 -5.95 -8.47 -14.26
CA LYS A 113 -5.46 -9.75 -14.77
C LYS A 113 -6.50 -10.46 -15.63
N ALA A 114 -7.78 -10.37 -15.27
CA ALA A 114 -8.90 -10.92 -16.04
C ALA A 114 -9.27 -10.05 -17.27
N GLY A 115 -8.64 -8.91 -17.48
CA GLY A 115 -8.92 -8.01 -18.60
C GLY A 115 -10.23 -7.22 -18.49
N ILE A 116 -10.85 -7.21 -17.30
CA ILE A 116 -12.11 -6.50 -17.03
C ILE A 116 -11.86 -4.99 -16.96
N ILE A 117 -10.75 -4.59 -16.37
CA ILE A 117 -10.30 -3.19 -16.31
C ILE A 117 -8.93 -3.05 -16.97
N LYS A 118 -8.64 -1.85 -17.47
CA LYS A 118 -7.35 -1.56 -18.15
C LYS A 118 -6.27 -1.05 -17.21
N GLN A 119 -6.64 -0.61 -16.02
CA GLN A 119 -5.72 -0.06 -15.04
C GLN A 119 -6.08 -0.58 -13.64
N PRO A 120 -5.11 -1.16 -12.89
CA PRO A 120 -5.38 -1.74 -11.58
C PRO A 120 -5.44 -0.63 -10.51
N SER A 121 -6.49 0.18 -10.53
CA SER A 121 -6.70 1.25 -9.56
C SER A 121 -8.13 1.24 -9.04
N MET A 122 -8.29 1.60 -7.77
CA MET A 122 -9.58 1.72 -7.10
C MET A 122 -9.63 3.04 -6.32
N PHE A 123 -10.75 3.73 -6.42
CA PHE A 123 -11.01 4.93 -5.63
C PHE A 123 -12.26 4.74 -4.79
N LEU A 124 -12.13 4.86 -3.46
CA LEU A 124 -13.20 4.61 -2.50
C LEU A 124 -13.68 5.92 -1.88
N LEU A 125 -14.91 6.31 -2.19
CA LEU A 125 -15.58 7.48 -1.62
C LEU A 125 -16.71 7.08 -0.68
N GLY A 126 -16.93 7.90 0.33
CA GLY A 126 -18.06 7.75 1.22
C GLY A 126 -17.99 8.63 2.46
N LEU A 127 -19.11 8.78 3.14
CA LEU A 127 -19.19 9.52 4.39
C LEU A 127 -18.35 8.86 5.51
N PRO A 128 -17.97 9.59 6.56
CA PRO A 128 -17.37 9.00 7.75
C PRO A 128 -18.23 7.88 8.35
N ALA A 129 -17.60 6.88 8.94
CA ALA A 129 -18.22 5.75 9.65
C ALA A 129 -19.08 4.76 8.83
N ILE A 130 -19.10 4.83 7.49
CA ILE A 130 -19.86 3.88 6.63
C ILE A 130 -19.06 2.61 6.25
N GLY A 131 -17.89 2.38 6.84
CA GLY A 131 -17.14 1.14 6.64
C GLY A 131 -16.06 1.18 5.55
N LYS A 132 -15.61 2.37 5.08
CA LYS A 132 -14.53 2.48 4.08
C LYS A 132 -13.25 1.72 4.50
N SER A 133 -12.73 1.99 5.70
CA SER A 133 -11.54 1.30 6.22
C SER A 133 -11.76 -0.19 6.37
N THR A 134 -12.98 -0.62 6.70
CA THR A 134 -13.33 -2.04 6.79
C THR A 134 -13.28 -2.72 5.42
N PHE A 135 -13.77 -2.03 4.38
CA PHE A 135 -13.69 -2.51 3.01
C PHE A 135 -12.22 -2.64 2.56
N VAL A 136 -11.41 -1.60 2.77
CA VAL A 136 -9.97 -1.65 2.43
C VAL A 136 -9.25 -2.76 3.18
N ARG A 137 -9.54 -2.97 4.48
CA ARG A 137 -8.98 -4.09 5.24
C ARG A 137 -9.38 -5.44 4.65
N ARG A 138 -10.63 -5.57 4.17
CA ARG A 138 -11.10 -6.78 3.50
C ARG A 138 -10.34 -7.03 2.21
N GLU A 139 -10.09 -5.99 1.41
CA GLU A 139 -9.28 -6.05 0.21
C GLU A 139 -7.83 -6.47 0.51
N VAL A 140 -7.18 -5.81 1.47
CA VAL A 140 -5.81 -6.14 1.88
C VAL A 140 -5.71 -7.60 2.34
N LEU A 141 -6.67 -8.06 3.16
CA LEU A 141 -6.70 -9.44 3.63
C LEU A 141 -6.88 -10.43 2.47
N GLY A 142 -7.81 -10.15 1.55
CA GLY A 142 -8.08 -11.01 0.41
C GLY A 142 -6.90 -11.07 -0.57
N LEU A 143 -6.31 -9.94 -0.89
CA LEU A 143 -5.13 -9.85 -1.76
C LEU A 143 -3.91 -10.54 -1.13
N SER A 144 -3.72 -10.42 0.19
CA SER A 144 -2.67 -11.15 0.90
C SER A 144 -2.89 -12.67 0.84
N ALA A 145 -4.13 -13.14 0.89
CA ALA A 145 -4.46 -14.56 0.71
C ALA A 145 -4.17 -15.04 -0.73
N LEU A 146 -4.16 -14.14 -1.70
CA LEU A 146 -3.74 -14.40 -3.08
C LEU A 146 -2.22 -14.27 -3.30
N GLY A 147 -1.44 -14.09 -2.23
CA GLY A 147 0.02 -13.99 -2.27
C GLY A 147 0.57 -12.61 -2.60
N MET A 148 -0.24 -11.56 -2.47
CA MET A 148 0.20 -10.18 -2.70
C MET A 148 0.50 -9.47 -1.39
N ASN A 149 1.63 -8.76 -1.32
CA ASN A 149 1.97 -7.96 -0.17
C ASN A 149 1.39 -6.55 -0.30
N ALA A 150 0.74 -6.08 0.77
CA ALA A 150 0.21 -4.73 0.84
C ALA A 150 1.26 -3.79 1.40
N ILE A 151 1.38 -2.61 0.79
CA ILE A 151 2.15 -1.49 1.32
C ILE A 151 1.18 -0.37 1.62
N ILE A 152 1.13 0.06 2.86
CA ILE A 152 0.29 1.17 3.33
C ILE A 152 1.20 2.36 3.58
N PRO A 153 1.27 3.33 2.64
CA PRO A 153 2.30 4.38 2.65
C PRO A 153 2.06 5.50 3.67
N GLY A 154 0.93 5.48 4.37
CA GLY A 154 0.64 6.49 5.39
C GLY A 154 -0.65 6.21 6.14
N ASP A 155 -0.53 5.60 7.31
CA ASP A 155 -1.64 5.42 8.25
C ASP A 155 -1.64 6.56 9.27
N LEU A 156 -2.51 7.57 9.04
CA LEU A 156 -2.69 8.74 9.93
C LEU A 156 -3.45 8.38 11.21
N LYS A 157 -4.21 7.30 11.18
CA LYS A 157 -4.91 6.73 12.32
C LYS A 157 -4.58 5.26 12.30
N PRO A 158 -3.89 4.68 13.27
CA PRO A 158 -3.36 3.32 13.18
C PRO A 158 -4.46 2.25 12.95
N ASP A 159 -5.21 2.46 11.88
CA ASP A 159 -6.33 1.64 11.46
C ASP A 159 -5.89 0.29 10.90
N TYR A 160 -4.68 0.23 10.31
CA TYR A 160 -4.19 -0.95 9.61
C TYR A 160 -3.11 -1.72 10.37
N ALA A 161 -2.49 -1.13 11.39
CA ALA A 161 -1.40 -1.73 12.16
C ALA A 161 -1.74 -3.12 12.72
N SER A 162 -2.96 -3.30 13.25
CA SER A 162 -3.41 -4.60 13.78
C SER A 162 -3.53 -5.66 12.69
N LEU A 163 -4.03 -5.30 11.50
CA LEU A 163 -4.16 -6.20 10.36
C LEU A 163 -2.80 -6.63 9.84
N VAL A 164 -1.89 -5.65 9.65
CA VAL A 164 -0.53 -5.92 9.15
C VAL A 164 0.23 -6.83 10.11
N ASN A 165 0.13 -6.61 11.43
CA ASN A 165 0.70 -7.51 12.43
C ASN A 165 0.11 -8.93 12.37
N MET A 166 -1.21 -9.07 12.16
CA MET A 166 -1.86 -10.38 12.00
C MET A 166 -1.38 -11.13 10.75
N LEU A 167 -1.05 -10.40 9.68
CA LEU A 167 -0.52 -10.96 8.44
C LEU A 167 0.99 -11.28 8.52
N GLY A 168 1.63 -11.09 9.69
CA GLY A 168 3.07 -11.26 9.84
C GLY A 168 3.90 -10.15 9.20
N GLY A 169 3.26 -9.02 8.91
CA GLY A 169 3.86 -7.84 8.33
C GLY A 169 4.66 -6.99 9.32
N GLN A 170 5.10 -5.84 8.86
CA GLN A 170 5.91 -4.89 9.59
C GLN A 170 5.18 -3.55 9.72
N VAL A 171 5.08 -3.04 10.93
CA VAL A 171 4.59 -1.68 11.21
C VAL A 171 5.78 -0.79 11.51
N ILE A 172 5.99 0.21 10.67
CA ILE A 172 7.09 1.17 10.78
C ILE A 172 6.51 2.50 11.23
N ARG A 173 6.85 2.90 12.44
CA ARG A 173 6.41 4.19 12.97
C ARG A 173 7.37 5.28 12.53
N LEU A 174 6.82 6.27 11.83
CA LEU A 174 7.56 7.45 11.37
C LEU A 174 7.10 8.67 12.14
N GLY A 175 8.04 9.41 12.69
CA GLY A 175 7.71 10.62 13.43
C GLY A 175 8.91 11.24 14.11
N ALA A 176 8.72 12.46 14.59
CA ALA A 176 9.79 13.21 15.27
C ALA A 176 10.27 12.46 16.52
N GLY A 177 11.45 11.87 16.44
CA GLY A 177 12.07 11.13 17.55
C GLY A 177 11.61 9.67 17.69
N ILE A 178 10.82 9.15 16.75
CA ILE A 178 10.31 7.77 16.77
C ILE A 178 10.98 6.93 15.69
N GLY A 179 10.99 7.42 14.45
CA GLY A 179 11.56 6.71 13.33
C GLY A 179 11.96 7.65 12.20
N VAL A 180 13.07 7.31 11.56
CA VAL A 180 13.69 8.05 10.45
C VAL A 180 13.83 7.11 9.27
N VAL A 181 13.63 7.63 8.06
CA VAL A 181 13.87 6.92 6.80
C VAL A 181 14.91 7.72 6.01
N ASN A 182 16.01 7.10 5.69
CA ASN A 182 17.01 7.68 4.81
C ASN A 182 16.60 7.48 3.34
N PRO A 183 16.32 8.54 2.57
CA PRO A 183 15.94 8.42 1.17
C PRO A 183 17.06 7.88 0.27
N LEU A 184 18.31 7.97 0.72
CA LEU A 184 19.46 7.48 0.00
C LEU A 184 19.85 6.04 0.37
N ASP A 185 19.13 5.40 1.30
CA ASP A 185 19.36 4.02 1.70
C ASP A 185 18.97 3.05 0.57
N PRO A 186 19.88 2.16 0.12
CA PRO A 186 19.57 1.12 -0.87
C PRO A 186 18.60 0.05 -0.38
N GLY A 187 18.43 -0.10 0.93
CA GLY A 187 17.62 -1.16 1.49
C GLY A 187 18.11 -2.55 1.05
N ASP A 188 17.19 -3.40 0.60
CA ASP A 188 17.52 -4.76 0.16
C ASP A 188 18.33 -4.82 -1.14
N LEU A 189 18.39 -3.72 -1.89
CA LEU A 189 19.16 -3.65 -3.12
C LEU A 189 20.67 -3.82 -2.89
N HIS A 190 21.16 -3.41 -1.72
CA HIS A 190 22.55 -3.61 -1.32
C HIS A 190 22.96 -5.10 -1.40
N TYR A 191 22.10 -6.00 -0.94
CA TYR A 191 22.38 -7.45 -1.02
C TYR A 191 22.28 -8.01 -2.44
N ALA A 192 21.42 -7.41 -3.28
CA ALA A 192 21.34 -7.78 -4.69
C ALA A 192 22.60 -7.34 -5.43
N LEU A 193 23.11 -6.15 -5.16
CA LEU A 193 24.34 -5.63 -5.74
C LEU A 193 25.57 -6.47 -5.37
N GLN A 194 25.65 -7.01 -4.15
CA GLN A 194 26.72 -7.89 -3.73
C GLN A 194 26.75 -9.26 -4.45
N ARG A 195 25.61 -9.70 -4.99
CA ARG A 195 25.47 -10.98 -5.69
C ARG A 195 25.65 -10.88 -7.21
N LEU A 196 25.65 -9.68 -7.73
CA LEU A 196 25.74 -9.40 -9.16
C LEU A 196 27.15 -8.94 -9.52
N GLU A 197 27.60 -9.34 -10.72
CA GLU A 197 28.90 -8.96 -11.26
C GLU A 197 28.78 -8.40 -12.68
N GLY A 198 29.77 -7.69 -13.13
CA GLY A 198 29.91 -7.19 -14.50
C GLY A 198 28.79 -6.21 -14.89
N LYS A 199 28.23 -6.39 -16.07
CA LYS A 199 27.24 -5.50 -16.66
C LYS A 199 25.95 -5.41 -15.83
N ALA A 200 25.46 -6.54 -15.32
CA ALA A 200 24.24 -6.58 -14.54
C ALA A 200 24.34 -5.77 -13.23
N ARG A 201 25.51 -5.81 -12.57
CA ARG A 201 25.76 -4.97 -11.39
C ARG A 201 25.73 -3.49 -11.77
N LYS A 202 26.38 -3.11 -12.87
CA LYS A 202 26.40 -1.73 -13.34
C LYS A 202 25.00 -1.21 -13.69
N ASP A 203 24.26 -1.97 -14.49
CA ASP A 203 22.89 -1.58 -14.90
C ASP A 203 21.97 -1.39 -13.67
N LEU A 204 22.12 -2.24 -12.66
CA LEU A 204 21.36 -2.11 -11.40
C LEU A 204 21.82 -0.92 -10.55
N THR A 205 23.13 -0.62 -10.51
CA THR A 205 23.66 0.56 -9.82
C THR A 205 23.19 1.85 -10.48
N ASP A 206 23.21 1.92 -11.80
CA ASP A 206 22.72 3.07 -12.55
C ASP A 206 21.23 3.29 -12.31
N TYR A 207 20.42 2.23 -12.40
CA TYR A 207 18.98 2.29 -12.07
C TYR A 207 18.72 2.77 -10.64
N TYR A 208 19.52 2.30 -9.69
CA TYR A 208 19.43 2.71 -8.31
C TYR A 208 19.73 4.20 -8.14
N ASN A 209 20.83 4.70 -8.71
CA ASN A 209 21.21 6.11 -8.63
C ASN A 209 20.16 7.02 -9.25
N ASP A 210 19.62 6.64 -10.42
CA ASP A 210 18.55 7.38 -11.09
C ASP A 210 17.26 7.42 -10.23
N THR A 211 16.91 6.30 -9.62
CA THR A 211 15.74 6.23 -8.73
C THR A 211 15.91 7.12 -7.49
N ARG A 212 17.11 7.18 -6.91
CA ARG A 212 17.41 8.03 -5.74
C ARG A 212 17.43 9.50 -6.10
N ALA A 213 17.99 9.85 -7.24
CA ALA A 213 17.93 11.22 -7.74
C ALA A 213 16.48 11.68 -7.96
N ALA A 214 15.66 10.86 -8.62
CA ALA A 214 14.23 11.15 -8.82
C ALA A 214 13.47 11.27 -7.47
N LEU A 215 13.77 10.41 -6.50
CA LEU A 215 13.17 10.50 -5.15
C LEU A 215 13.55 11.83 -4.46
N MET A 216 14.82 12.25 -4.56
CA MET A 216 15.28 13.54 -4.02
C MET A 216 14.59 14.73 -4.71
N GLU A 217 14.38 14.68 -6.02
CA GLU A 217 13.61 15.69 -6.74
C GLU A 217 12.18 15.81 -6.24
N VAL A 218 11.50 14.67 -6.05
CA VAL A 218 10.13 14.65 -5.52
C VAL A 218 10.09 15.26 -4.10
N LEU A 219 11.02 14.87 -3.23
CA LEU A 219 11.09 15.41 -1.87
C LEU A 219 11.36 16.92 -1.85
N LEU A 220 12.29 17.40 -2.67
CA LEU A 220 12.58 18.83 -2.82
C LEU A 220 11.36 19.60 -3.37
N THR A 221 10.67 19.03 -4.35
CA THR A 221 9.44 19.63 -4.90
C THR A 221 8.35 19.74 -3.86
N ILE A 222 8.11 18.69 -3.07
CA ILE A 222 7.13 18.70 -1.97
C ILE A 222 7.50 19.76 -0.91
N MET A 223 8.77 19.85 -0.56
CA MET A 223 9.23 20.84 0.42
C MET A 223 9.04 22.28 -0.08
N ARG A 224 9.36 22.53 -1.35
CA ARG A 224 9.18 23.85 -1.99
C ARG A 224 7.71 24.24 -2.08
N THR A 225 6.85 23.30 -2.45
CA THR A 225 5.40 23.51 -2.55
C THR A 225 4.76 23.78 -1.18
N GLY A 226 5.27 23.15 -0.12
CA GLY A 226 4.77 23.38 1.25
C GLY A 226 5.14 24.74 1.88
N ARG A 227 5.98 25.53 1.23
CA ARG A 227 6.35 26.91 1.65
C ARG A 227 5.43 27.96 1.04
N GLU A 228 4.13 27.79 1.12
CA GLU A 228 3.08 28.60 0.47
C GLU A 228 3.04 30.10 0.80
N ASN A 229 3.91 30.62 1.67
CA ASN A 229 3.87 32.03 2.09
C ASN A 229 4.85 32.96 1.36
N ASP A 230 5.58 32.48 0.37
CA ASP A 230 6.48 33.34 -0.40
C ASP A 230 5.77 33.77 -1.71
N THR A 231 5.15 34.93 -1.67
CA THR A 231 4.31 35.52 -2.73
C THR A 231 5.06 35.80 -4.05
N ASP A 232 6.37 35.66 -4.08
CA ASP A 232 7.19 35.98 -5.26
C ASP A 232 7.85 34.81 -5.99
N ALA A 233 7.83 33.62 -5.40
CA ALA A 233 8.29 32.41 -6.08
C ALA A 233 7.11 31.45 -6.19
N GLY A 234 6.32 31.57 -7.25
CA GLY A 234 5.34 30.55 -7.57
C GLY A 234 5.98 29.16 -7.41
N ALA A 235 5.27 28.21 -6.79
CA ALA A 235 5.75 26.87 -6.44
C ALA A 235 6.57 26.27 -7.59
N ARG A 236 7.86 26.53 -7.60
CA ARG A 236 8.78 26.03 -8.63
C ARG A 236 9.24 24.66 -8.19
N GLY A 237 8.85 23.65 -8.96
CA GLY A 237 9.49 22.34 -8.87
C GLY A 237 11.01 22.45 -9.06
N VAL A 238 11.68 21.34 -8.98
CA VAL A 238 13.11 21.23 -9.30
C VAL A 238 13.28 21.57 -10.80
N THR A 239 14.22 22.45 -11.14
CA THR A 239 14.52 22.78 -12.52
C THR A 239 15.30 21.66 -13.18
N ALA A 240 15.27 21.56 -14.52
CA ALA A 240 16.03 20.54 -15.26
C ALA A 240 17.53 20.57 -14.90
N ARG A 241 18.11 21.78 -14.74
CA ARG A 241 19.51 21.90 -14.34
C ARG A 241 19.78 21.40 -12.92
N GLU A 242 18.90 21.68 -11.97
CA GLU A 242 19.01 21.14 -10.62
C GLU A 242 18.85 19.62 -10.61
N SER A 243 18.00 19.06 -11.46
CA SER A 243 17.84 17.61 -11.69
C SER A 243 19.13 16.98 -12.17
N ASP A 244 19.78 17.58 -13.19
CA ASP A 244 21.07 17.12 -13.71
C ASP A 244 22.16 17.14 -12.61
N ILE A 245 22.25 18.22 -11.85
CA ILE A 245 23.20 18.36 -10.74
C ILE A 245 22.95 17.27 -9.69
N LEU A 246 21.70 17.03 -9.30
CA LEU A 246 21.33 16.02 -8.31
C LEU A 246 21.66 14.61 -8.80
N SER A 247 21.37 14.29 -10.06
CA SER A 247 21.66 12.97 -10.62
C SER A 247 23.15 12.67 -10.61
N VAL A 248 23.98 13.64 -11.01
CA VAL A 248 25.45 13.50 -10.96
C VAL A 248 25.94 13.43 -9.52
N ALA A 249 25.43 14.29 -8.62
CA ALA A 249 25.87 14.33 -7.23
C ALA A 249 25.54 13.03 -6.48
N VAL A 250 24.35 12.45 -6.70
CA VAL A 250 23.95 11.17 -6.11
C VAL A 250 24.86 10.05 -6.61
N ARG A 251 25.20 10.03 -7.91
CA ARG A 251 26.12 9.04 -8.49
C ARG A 251 27.51 9.15 -7.86
N VAL A 252 28.09 10.35 -7.86
CA VAL A 252 29.42 10.60 -7.26
C VAL A 252 29.45 10.26 -5.78
N LEU A 253 28.37 10.56 -5.06
CA LEU A 253 28.26 10.22 -3.64
C LEU A 253 28.29 8.72 -3.41
N HIS A 254 27.54 7.94 -4.20
CA HIS A 254 27.55 6.47 -4.11
C HIS A 254 28.88 5.86 -4.54
N ASP A 255 29.50 6.40 -5.60
CA ASP A 255 30.81 5.92 -6.06
C ASP A 255 31.90 6.15 -4.99
N ARG A 256 31.86 7.28 -4.29
CA ARG A 256 32.76 7.56 -3.16
C ARG A 256 32.49 6.70 -1.92
N HIS A 257 31.21 6.38 -1.68
CA HIS A 257 30.81 5.58 -0.52
C HIS A 257 31.12 4.09 -0.71
N GLY A 258 31.13 3.63 -1.96
CA GLY A 258 31.48 2.25 -2.32
C GLY A 258 30.59 1.22 -1.64
N ASP A 259 31.23 0.20 -1.06
CA ASP A 259 30.56 -0.92 -0.38
C ASP A 259 30.42 -0.70 1.14
N ASP A 260 30.44 0.55 1.62
CA ASP A 260 30.26 0.86 3.05
C ASP A 260 28.87 0.34 3.50
N PRO A 261 28.81 -0.40 4.63
CA PRO A 261 27.55 -0.90 5.16
C PRO A 261 26.58 0.19 5.64
N GLN A 262 27.09 1.41 5.87
CA GLN A 262 26.25 2.55 6.22
C GLN A 262 26.00 3.41 4.97
N PRO A 263 24.75 3.47 4.45
CA PRO A 263 24.46 4.28 3.29
C PRO A 263 24.67 5.78 3.57
N PRO A 264 25.02 6.59 2.54
CA PRO A 264 25.14 8.02 2.71
C PRO A 264 23.81 8.65 3.12
N VAL A 265 23.86 9.72 3.89
CA VAL A 265 22.69 10.51 4.30
C VAL A 265 22.60 11.82 3.51
N ILE A 266 21.47 12.52 3.62
CA ILE A 266 21.27 13.81 2.93
C ILE A 266 22.32 14.86 3.33
N ALA A 267 22.84 14.79 4.54
CA ALA A 267 23.92 15.68 4.97
C ALA A 267 25.20 15.47 4.13
N ASP A 268 25.52 14.23 3.79
CA ASP A 268 26.69 13.90 2.95
C ASP A 268 26.51 14.42 1.52
N LEU A 269 25.29 14.31 0.97
CA LEU A 269 24.94 14.87 -0.34
C LEU A 269 25.10 16.40 -0.34
N ARG A 270 24.62 17.07 0.72
CA ARG A 270 24.78 18.53 0.87
C ARG A 270 26.27 18.92 0.95
N ASP A 271 27.06 18.16 1.73
CA ASP A 271 28.47 18.49 1.92
C ASP A 271 29.30 18.19 0.66
N LEU A 272 28.94 17.15 -0.11
CA LEU A 272 29.49 16.88 -1.43
C LEU A 272 29.18 18.01 -2.42
N LEU A 273 27.94 18.52 -2.46
CA LEU A 273 27.60 19.68 -3.29
C LEU A 273 28.32 20.96 -2.85
N ARG A 274 28.65 21.11 -1.55
CA ARG A 274 29.43 22.24 -1.06
C ARG A 274 30.92 22.12 -1.43
N GLU A 275 31.46 20.92 -1.43
CA GLU A 275 32.81 20.61 -1.90
C GLU A 275 32.96 20.90 -3.40
N GLY A 276 31.96 20.48 -4.20
CA GLY A 276 31.90 20.70 -5.63
C GLY A 276 33.00 19.92 -6.38
N PRO A 277 32.92 18.57 -6.43
CA PRO A 277 33.83 17.77 -7.24
C PRO A 277 33.67 18.09 -8.71
N ASP A 278 34.70 17.81 -9.51
CA ASP A 278 34.80 18.23 -10.92
C ASP A 278 33.59 17.75 -11.74
N GLU A 279 33.12 16.53 -11.53
CA GLU A 279 31.96 15.97 -12.25
C GLU A 279 30.68 16.78 -11.96
N VAL A 280 30.50 17.19 -10.70
CA VAL A 280 29.33 17.98 -10.28
C VAL A 280 29.45 19.43 -10.78
N ARG A 281 30.66 19.99 -10.81
CA ARG A 281 30.94 21.30 -11.39
C ARG A 281 30.64 21.33 -12.87
N MET A 282 31.06 20.32 -13.62
CA MET A 282 30.73 20.18 -15.04
C MET A 282 29.24 20.08 -15.30
N ALA A 283 28.46 19.43 -14.43
CA ALA A 283 27.01 19.39 -14.55
C ALA A 283 26.34 20.73 -14.23
N ALA A 284 26.91 21.49 -13.30
CA ALA A 284 26.37 22.79 -12.89
C ALA A 284 26.73 23.94 -13.85
N VAL A 285 27.99 23.98 -14.28
CA VAL A 285 28.56 25.05 -15.12
C VAL A 285 29.46 24.41 -16.18
N TRP A 286 28.85 23.89 -17.26
CA TRP A 286 29.56 23.13 -18.30
C TRP A 286 30.56 23.96 -19.10
N ASP A 287 30.36 25.29 -19.24
CA ASP A 287 31.15 26.22 -19.98
C ASP A 287 32.34 26.81 -19.25
N ASP A 288 32.26 26.87 -17.90
CA ASP A 288 33.34 27.40 -17.05
C ASP A 288 33.32 26.68 -15.64
N PRO A 289 33.69 25.37 -15.59
CA PRO A 289 33.63 24.58 -14.35
C PRO A 289 34.56 25.07 -13.25
N GLU A 290 35.62 25.83 -13.58
CA GLU A 290 36.58 26.36 -12.63
C GLU A 290 36.06 27.61 -11.89
N ASN A 291 34.97 28.21 -12.37
CA ASN A 291 34.40 29.41 -11.79
C ASN A 291 33.57 29.12 -10.54
N ASP A 292 34.21 29.32 -9.39
CA ASP A 292 33.60 29.09 -8.07
C ASP A 292 32.36 29.96 -7.78
N GLU A 293 32.31 31.18 -8.30
CA GLU A 293 31.18 32.09 -8.07
C GLU A 293 29.94 31.60 -8.83
N LEU A 294 30.11 31.21 -10.10
CA LEU A 294 29.03 30.67 -10.91
C LEU A 294 28.54 29.34 -10.34
N TYR A 295 29.43 28.44 -9.95
CA TYR A 295 29.07 27.19 -9.31
C TYR A 295 28.22 27.42 -8.07
N ARG A 296 28.70 28.23 -7.11
CA ARG A 296 27.99 28.56 -5.89
C ARG A 296 26.65 29.21 -6.14
N ALA A 297 26.53 30.05 -7.15
CA ALA A 297 25.25 30.63 -7.52
C ALA A 297 24.24 29.58 -7.99
N GLN A 298 24.68 28.58 -8.78
CA GLN A 298 23.83 27.51 -9.30
C GLN A 298 23.36 26.55 -8.19
N VAL A 299 24.24 26.14 -7.27
CA VAL A 299 23.91 25.16 -6.23
C VAL A 299 23.28 25.77 -4.98
N ARG A 300 23.25 27.11 -4.86
CA ARG A 300 22.79 27.81 -3.66
C ARG A 300 21.37 27.40 -3.24
N GLY A 301 20.46 27.29 -4.19
CA GLY A 301 19.08 26.88 -3.96
C GLY A 301 19.01 25.45 -3.39
N LEU A 302 19.67 24.52 -4.08
CA LEU A 302 19.76 23.12 -3.63
C LEU A 302 20.39 22.97 -2.25
N LEU A 303 21.47 23.70 -1.97
CA LEU A 303 22.12 23.68 -0.66
C LEU A 303 21.20 24.17 0.46
N ALA A 304 20.41 25.22 0.21
CA ALA A 304 19.45 25.73 1.18
C ALA A 304 18.33 24.73 1.45
N ASP A 305 17.84 24.06 0.42
CA ASP A 305 16.80 23.05 0.55
C ASP A 305 17.31 21.78 1.25
N LEU A 306 18.48 21.26 0.84
CA LEU A 306 19.11 20.11 1.49
C LEU A 306 19.49 20.39 2.96
N HIS A 307 19.82 21.64 3.28
CA HIS A 307 19.99 22.03 4.69
C HIS A 307 18.69 21.87 5.47
N GLY A 308 17.52 22.15 4.86
CA GLY A 308 16.22 21.90 5.46
C GLY A 308 15.97 20.43 5.77
N PHE A 309 16.46 19.51 4.95
CA PHE A 309 16.34 18.05 5.19
C PHE A 309 17.41 17.53 6.17
N SER A 310 18.59 18.10 6.21
CA SER A 310 19.66 17.64 7.12
C SER A 310 19.56 18.24 8.54
N ASN A 311 18.75 19.28 8.73
CA ASN A 311 18.62 19.95 10.02
C ASN A 311 17.53 19.26 10.86
N ARG A 312 17.90 18.59 11.94
CA ARG A 312 16.99 17.92 12.89
C ARG A 312 15.97 18.84 13.57
N MET A 313 16.11 20.16 13.47
CA MET A 313 15.12 21.11 13.99
C MET A 313 13.92 21.28 13.06
N THR A 314 14.05 20.93 11.79
CA THR A 314 12.97 21.01 10.81
C THR A 314 12.09 19.76 10.84
N LYS A 315 10.86 19.87 10.32
CA LYS A 315 9.95 18.72 10.20
C LYS A 315 10.54 17.62 9.30
N PHE A 316 11.08 18.01 8.16
CA PHE A 316 11.67 17.08 7.19
C PHE A 316 12.99 16.48 7.69
N GLY A 317 13.84 17.25 8.37
CA GLY A 317 15.10 16.75 8.91
C GLY A 317 14.91 15.73 10.03
N ARG A 318 13.78 15.78 10.76
CA ARG A 318 13.44 14.75 11.75
C ARG A 318 13.00 13.42 11.12
N LEU A 319 12.50 13.44 9.88
CA LEU A 319 12.02 12.26 9.18
C LEU A 319 13.07 11.64 8.27
N PHE A 320 13.94 12.48 7.67
CA PHE A 320 14.83 12.07 6.58
C PHE A 320 16.30 12.39 6.81
N GLY A 321 16.66 13.07 7.91
CA GLY A 321 18.00 13.60 8.13
C GLY A 321 19.05 12.62 8.67
N ASP A 322 18.67 11.41 9.01
CA ASP A 322 19.52 10.38 9.62
C ASP A 322 19.38 9.03 8.93
N GLN A 323 20.16 8.06 9.40
CA GLN A 323 20.07 6.66 8.96
C GLN A 323 18.69 6.06 9.25
N THR A 324 18.24 5.16 8.38
CA THR A 324 16.98 4.43 8.54
C THR A 324 16.98 3.66 9.87
N THR A 325 15.99 3.95 10.73
CA THR A 325 15.88 3.32 12.05
C THR A 325 15.37 1.89 12.01
N ALA A 326 14.52 1.58 11.02
CA ALA A 326 13.94 0.25 10.86
C ALA A 326 14.12 -0.21 9.42
N ARG A 327 14.79 -1.34 9.23
CA ARG A 327 14.93 -1.94 7.90
C ARG A 327 13.55 -2.27 7.34
N ILE A 328 13.27 -1.79 6.13
CA ILE A 328 12.01 -2.00 5.42
C ILE A 328 12.13 -3.31 4.63
N ASP A 329 11.28 -4.28 4.95
CA ASP A 329 11.21 -5.57 4.29
C ASP A 329 9.92 -5.65 3.45
N LEU A 330 10.03 -5.42 2.15
CA LEU A 330 8.92 -5.44 1.20
C LEU A 330 8.46 -6.86 0.81
N SER A 331 9.13 -7.90 1.29
CA SER A 331 8.71 -9.29 1.07
C SER A 331 7.46 -9.66 1.88
N ARG A 332 7.03 -8.81 2.80
CA ARG A 332 5.86 -8.95 3.65
C ARG A 332 5.05 -7.65 3.68
N PRO A 333 3.80 -7.68 4.15
CA PRO A 333 3.00 -6.46 4.29
C PRO A 333 3.69 -5.42 5.16
N VAL A 334 3.65 -4.15 4.72
CA VAL A 334 4.28 -3.03 5.45
C VAL A 334 3.27 -1.91 5.65
N ASP A 335 3.22 -1.40 6.86
CA ASP A 335 2.42 -0.24 7.25
C ASP A 335 3.33 0.87 7.78
N PHE A 336 3.21 2.06 7.20
CA PHE A 336 3.90 3.26 7.66
C PHE A 336 2.94 4.07 8.53
N ASP A 337 3.02 3.86 9.83
CA ASP A 337 2.26 4.59 10.85
C ASP A 337 2.89 5.97 11.06
N ILE A 338 2.14 7.01 10.70
CA ILE A 338 2.51 8.43 10.81
C ILE A 338 1.57 9.20 11.75
N SER A 339 0.88 8.49 12.65
CA SER A 339 -0.09 9.03 13.61
C SER A 339 0.51 9.92 14.71
#